data_03a93f2c67d7b89ab25e6c5deb2c3b26
#
_entry.id   03a93f2c67d7b89ab25e6c5deb2c3b26
#
_cell.length_a   1.000
_cell.length_b   1.000
_cell.length_c   1.000
_cell.angle_alpha   90.00
_cell.angle_beta   90.00
_cell.angle_gamma   90.00
#
_symmetry.space_group_name_H-M   'P 1'
#
loop_
_entity.id
_entity.type
_entity.pdbx_description
1 polymer ?
#
loop_
_entity_poly.entity_id
_entity_poly.type
_entity_poly.pdbx_seq_one_letter_code
_entity_poly.pdbx_strand_id
1 'polypeptide(L)'
;MKTKIKIKNSFTKELSVTIPWCDVEKAYQAAFERAKDNYTPPGGRKGKVFGVQLKLFKKNYTPSIEAQFSENSVNEYYRKAIEDLKLSPINQGQITHLTFHEGTDLIFKIEFECKPEIKLPNYKKKFKVTAIKYVPSKKDVEDSLADLQNRFATMEEIVDGADKDHFLLVDLQELDSGSPVIGKKIEKQYVRLGFGAFKGDALKTMKGIKKGDTRSVTIDIEGKNVDYEVLVHKVEKQIIPKLDDKFASTVEPELKTLAQLKKKINLNIEQSFENEHTKEINNAIINYFIDKTKFDAPDSMIQNYLDHIIENNKAQQPGMTEEQEKEMRDSGLEGAIF
;
A
#
# COMPACT_ATOMS: atom_id res chain seq x y z
N MET A 1 -37.69 -0.80 -24.79
CA MET A 1 -36.68 0.02 -24.08
C MET A 1 -36.02 1.00 -25.05
N LYS A 2 -35.89 2.29 -24.68
CA LYS A 2 -35.15 3.32 -25.43
C LYS A 2 -33.98 3.79 -24.59
N THR A 3 -32.78 3.89 -25.19
CA THR A 3 -31.55 4.29 -24.49
C THR A 3 -30.90 5.47 -25.18
N LYS A 4 -30.34 6.39 -24.40
CA LYS A 4 -29.59 7.55 -24.90
C LYS A 4 -28.36 7.76 -24.03
N ILE A 5 -27.18 7.85 -24.66
CA ILE A 5 -25.94 8.15 -23.97
C ILE A 5 -25.57 9.61 -24.17
N LYS A 6 -25.19 10.27 -23.10
CA LYS A 6 -24.58 11.61 -23.11
C LYS A 6 -23.18 11.50 -22.51
N ILE A 7 -22.16 11.93 -23.27
CA ILE A 7 -20.79 11.99 -22.80
C ILE A 7 -20.64 13.32 -22.05
N LYS A 8 -20.24 13.28 -20.78
CA LYS A 8 -19.98 14.46 -19.94
C LYS A 8 -18.53 14.92 -20.03
N ASN A 9 -17.60 13.96 -19.95
CA ASN A 9 -16.17 14.20 -20.11
C ASN A 9 -15.48 12.97 -20.72
N SER A 10 -14.14 12.88 -20.67
CA SER A 10 -13.33 11.81 -21.27
C SER A 10 -13.68 10.40 -20.75
N PHE A 11 -14.20 10.27 -19.55
CA PHE A 11 -14.50 9.00 -18.89
C PHE A 11 -15.90 8.91 -18.30
N THR A 12 -16.59 10.03 -18.01
CA THR A 12 -17.93 10.03 -17.41
C THR A 12 -19.01 10.07 -18.47
N LYS A 13 -19.95 9.14 -18.40
CA LYS A 13 -21.10 9.01 -19.27
C LYS A 13 -22.40 9.00 -18.46
N GLU A 14 -23.42 9.63 -19.00
CA GLU A 14 -24.80 9.57 -18.48
C GLU A 14 -25.65 8.73 -19.43
N LEU A 15 -26.21 7.65 -18.94
CA LEU A 15 -27.15 6.80 -19.65
C LEU A 15 -28.58 7.16 -19.21
N SER A 16 -29.40 7.59 -20.17
CA SER A 16 -30.83 7.79 -19.97
C SER A 16 -31.58 6.60 -20.56
N VAL A 17 -32.44 5.97 -19.76
CA VAL A 17 -33.24 4.81 -20.16
C VAL A 17 -34.70 5.14 -19.97
N THR A 18 -35.49 4.82 -20.98
CA THR A 18 -36.96 4.93 -20.94
C THR A 18 -37.55 3.58 -21.31
N ILE A 19 -38.35 3.03 -20.41
CA ILE A 19 -39.07 1.76 -20.61
C ILE A 19 -40.56 2.08 -20.68
N PRO A 20 -41.23 1.76 -21.80
CA PRO A 20 -42.68 1.98 -21.93
C PRO A 20 -43.44 1.21 -20.86
N TRP A 21 -44.56 1.79 -20.42
CA TRP A 21 -45.43 1.17 -19.43
C TRP A 21 -45.82 -0.26 -19.80
N CYS A 22 -46.17 -0.52 -21.07
CA CYS A 22 -46.55 -1.86 -21.55
C CYS A 22 -45.49 -2.93 -21.28
N ASP A 23 -44.20 -2.54 -21.18
CA ASP A 23 -43.08 -3.49 -20.93
C ASP A 23 -42.93 -3.81 -19.43
N VAL A 24 -43.37 -2.91 -18.55
CA VAL A 24 -43.23 -3.03 -17.08
C VAL A 24 -44.54 -3.33 -16.35
N GLU A 25 -45.70 -3.15 -17.01
CA GLU A 25 -47.02 -3.29 -16.41
C GLU A 25 -47.21 -4.63 -15.69
N LYS A 26 -46.93 -5.74 -16.36
CA LYS A 26 -47.08 -7.08 -15.77
C LYS A 26 -46.24 -7.28 -14.53
N ALA A 27 -44.99 -6.79 -14.57
CA ALA A 27 -44.06 -6.90 -13.46
C ALA A 27 -44.47 -6.01 -12.29
N TYR A 28 -44.97 -4.80 -12.57
CA TYR A 28 -45.53 -3.90 -11.55
C TYR A 28 -46.76 -4.49 -10.90
N GLN A 29 -47.71 -4.99 -11.68
CA GLN A 29 -48.91 -5.62 -11.15
C GLN A 29 -48.59 -6.80 -10.25
N ALA A 30 -47.61 -7.65 -10.66
CA ALA A 30 -47.15 -8.74 -9.83
C ALA A 30 -46.55 -8.25 -8.51
N ALA A 31 -45.77 -7.15 -8.52
CA ALA A 31 -45.19 -6.55 -7.32
C ALA A 31 -46.31 -5.96 -6.41
N PHE A 32 -47.27 -5.31 -7.00
CA PHE A 32 -48.44 -4.76 -6.28
C PHE A 32 -49.26 -5.90 -5.62
N GLU A 33 -49.61 -6.96 -6.33
CA GLU A 33 -50.32 -8.10 -5.76
C GLU A 33 -49.52 -8.80 -4.64
N ARG A 34 -48.22 -8.96 -4.77
CA ARG A 34 -47.36 -9.49 -3.70
C ARG A 34 -47.39 -8.60 -2.45
N ALA A 35 -47.33 -7.28 -2.62
CA ALA A 35 -47.44 -6.35 -1.51
C ALA A 35 -48.81 -6.43 -0.82
N LYS A 36 -49.90 -6.54 -1.61
CA LYS A 36 -51.26 -6.71 -1.12
C LYS A 36 -51.43 -8.04 -0.36
N ASP A 37 -50.91 -9.14 -0.88
CA ASP A 37 -50.96 -10.47 -0.25
C ASP A 37 -50.23 -10.52 1.09
N ASN A 38 -49.18 -9.72 1.25
CA ASN A 38 -48.44 -9.60 2.49
C ASN A 38 -49.05 -8.63 3.51
N TYR A 39 -49.98 -7.81 3.10
CA TYR A 39 -50.61 -6.84 3.96
C TYR A 39 -51.76 -7.47 4.79
N THR A 40 -51.83 -7.11 6.07
CA THR A 40 -52.94 -7.47 6.94
C THR A 40 -53.72 -6.18 7.29
N PRO A 41 -54.93 -6.01 6.76
CA PRO A 41 -55.74 -4.83 7.05
C PRO A 41 -56.24 -4.85 8.51
N PRO A 42 -56.44 -3.71 9.17
CA PRO A 42 -57.05 -3.63 10.49
C PRO A 42 -58.38 -4.37 10.55
N GLY A 43 -58.52 -5.32 11.48
CA GLY A 43 -59.71 -6.15 11.62
C GLY A 43 -59.95 -7.18 10.50
N GLY A 44 -58.99 -7.38 9.60
CA GLY A 44 -59.11 -8.31 8.46
C GLY A 44 -58.08 -9.46 8.49
N ARG A 45 -58.13 -10.29 7.45
CA ARG A 45 -57.16 -11.39 7.27
C ARG A 45 -56.07 -10.98 6.28
N LYS A 46 -54.86 -11.51 6.46
CA LYS A 46 -53.70 -11.31 5.56
C LYS A 46 -54.11 -11.56 4.10
N GLY A 47 -53.76 -10.66 3.19
CA GLY A 47 -54.00 -10.75 1.77
C GLY A 47 -55.49 -10.51 1.33
N LYS A 48 -56.42 -10.38 2.28
CA LYS A 48 -57.86 -10.14 1.96
C LYS A 48 -58.22 -8.66 2.05
N VAL A 49 -57.87 -7.94 0.99
CA VAL A 49 -57.99 -6.48 0.90
C VAL A 49 -59.00 -6.10 -0.20
N PHE A 50 -60.21 -5.67 0.18
CA PHE A 50 -61.31 -5.36 -0.76
C PHE A 50 -61.99 -4.03 -0.42
N GLY A 51 -62.70 -3.46 -1.39
CA GLY A 51 -63.54 -2.27 -1.21
C GLY A 51 -62.80 -1.06 -0.64
N VAL A 52 -63.25 -0.56 0.48
CA VAL A 52 -62.67 0.61 1.15
C VAL A 52 -61.25 0.35 1.62
N GLN A 53 -60.98 -0.86 2.11
CA GLN A 53 -59.65 -1.25 2.54
C GLN A 53 -58.64 -1.24 1.38
N LEU A 54 -59.05 -1.63 0.17
CA LEU A 54 -58.21 -1.59 -1.02
C LEU A 54 -57.90 -0.13 -1.42
N LYS A 55 -58.87 0.76 -1.34
CA LYS A 55 -58.62 2.19 -1.59
C LYS A 55 -57.63 2.78 -0.60
N LEU A 56 -57.77 2.43 0.68
CA LEU A 56 -56.84 2.87 1.71
C LEU A 56 -55.43 2.29 1.53
N PHE A 57 -55.36 1.02 1.19
CA PHE A 57 -54.09 0.34 0.86
C PHE A 57 -53.39 1.03 -0.32
N LYS A 58 -54.14 1.25 -1.43
CA LYS A 58 -53.56 1.97 -2.58
C LYS A 58 -53.06 3.35 -2.17
N LYS A 59 -53.84 4.13 -1.46
CA LYS A 59 -53.45 5.49 -1.03
C LYS A 59 -52.16 5.49 -0.19
N ASN A 60 -52.01 4.53 0.70
CA ASN A 60 -50.91 4.52 1.69
C ASN A 60 -49.65 3.81 1.20
N TYR A 61 -49.81 2.80 0.36
CA TYR A 61 -48.67 1.90 0.01
C TYR A 61 -48.24 2.00 -1.46
N THR A 62 -49.06 2.54 -2.38
CA THR A 62 -48.64 2.72 -3.79
C THR A 62 -47.31 3.47 -3.91
N PRO A 63 -47.07 4.61 -3.23
CA PRO A 63 -45.80 5.31 -3.37
C PRO A 63 -44.58 4.46 -2.95
N SER A 64 -44.72 3.66 -1.90
CA SER A 64 -43.66 2.76 -1.45
C SER A 64 -43.45 1.59 -2.40
N ILE A 65 -44.53 1.04 -2.97
CA ILE A 65 -44.47 -0.05 -3.97
C ILE A 65 -43.82 0.45 -5.25
N GLU A 66 -44.21 1.65 -5.72
CA GLU A 66 -43.60 2.30 -6.89
C GLU A 66 -42.11 2.55 -6.71
N ALA A 67 -41.70 3.07 -5.54
CA ALA A 67 -40.29 3.30 -5.22
C ALA A 67 -39.47 1.97 -5.25
N GLN A 68 -39.95 0.97 -4.52
CA GLN A 68 -39.28 -0.31 -4.44
C GLN A 68 -39.24 -1.04 -5.80
N PHE A 69 -40.35 -0.97 -6.56
CA PHE A 69 -40.39 -1.57 -7.90
C PHE A 69 -39.44 -0.87 -8.86
N SER A 70 -39.40 0.47 -8.84
CA SER A 70 -38.52 1.23 -9.71
C SER A 70 -37.03 0.98 -9.39
N GLU A 71 -36.64 0.96 -8.12
CA GLU A 71 -35.26 0.63 -7.71
C GLU A 71 -34.82 -0.76 -8.17
N ASN A 72 -35.68 -1.77 -7.98
CA ASN A 72 -35.38 -3.14 -8.42
C ASN A 72 -35.28 -3.23 -9.95
N SER A 73 -36.18 -2.56 -10.66
CA SER A 73 -36.23 -2.56 -12.12
C SER A 73 -35.03 -1.82 -12.74
N VAL A 74 -34.55 -0.74 -12.12
CA VAL A 74 -33.35 0.00 -12.59
C VAL A 74 -32.16 -0.93 -12.74
N ASN A 75 -31.89 -1.78 -11.74
CA ASN A 75 -30.74 -2.69 -11.77
C ASN A 75 -30.82 -3.68 -12.95
N GLU A 76 -32.02 -4.21 -13.23
CA GLU A 76 -32.22 -5.15 -14.35
C GLU A 76 -32.05 -4.45 -15.70
N TYR A 77 -32.74 -3.34 -15.90
CA TYR A 77 -32.71 -2.62 -17.18
C TYR A 77 -31.39 -1.89 -17.43
N TYR A 78 -30.71 -1.43 -16.39
CA TYR A 78 -29.37 -0.89 -16.51
C TYR A 78 -28.39 -1.94 -17.01
N ARG A 79 -28.41 -3.16 -16.43
CA ARG A 79 -27.54 -4.26 -16.86
C ARG A 79 -27.79 -4.61 -18.32
N LYS A 80 -29.06 -4.76 -18.73
CA LYS A 80 -29.44 -4.99 -20.12
C LYS A 80 -28.94 -3.88 -21.06
N ALA A 81 -29.09 -2.63 -20.65
CA ALA A 81 -28.65 -1.49 -21.46
C ALA A 81 -27.12 -1.46 -21.63
N ILE A 82 -26.35 -1.78 -20.57
CA ILE A 82 -24.90 -1.87 -20.61
C ILE A 82 -24.44 -2.98 -21.59
N GLU A 83 -25.09 -4.16 -21.54
CA GLU A 83 -24.80 -5.29 -22.44
C GLU A 83 -25.12 -4.95 -23.90
N ASP A 84 -26.31 -4.41 -24.17
CA ASP A 84 -26.77 -4.04 -25.53
C ASP A 84 -25.85 -2.99 -26.17
N LEU A 85 -25.38 -2.03 -25.37
CA LEU A 85 -24.52 -0.94 -25.81
C LEU A 85 -23.02 -1.28 -25.76
N LYS A 86 -22.66 -2.50 -25.29
CA LYS A 86 -21.27 -2.98 -25.13
C LYS A 86 -20.41 -2.00 -24.32
N LEU A 87 -20.98 -1.45 -23.27
CA LEU A 87 -20.27 -0.55 -22.38
C LEU A 87 -19.55 -1.34 -21.28
N SER A 88 -18.44 -0.81 -20.79
CA SER A 88 -17.67 -1.39 -19.70
C SER A 88 -17.51 -0.37 -18.59
N PRO A 89 -18.51 -0.23 -17.69
CA PRO A 89 -18.39 0.65 -16.54
C PRO A 89 -17.27 0.19 -15.60
N ILE A 90 -16.59 1.13 -14.98
CA ILE A 90 -15.56 0.88 -13.97
C ILE A 90 -16.17 0.86 -12.57
N ASN A 91 -17.25 1.62 -12.38
CA ASN A 91 -17.98 1.74 -11.12
C ASN A 91 -19.43 1.27 -11.26
N GLN A 92 -20.15 1.18 -10.14
CA GLN A 92 -21.56 0.74 -10.12
C GLN A 92 -22.52 1.74 -10.77
N GLY A 93 -22.07 2.95 -11.03
CA GLY A 93 -22.91 4.04 -11.51
C GLY A 93 -23.82 4.63 -10.43
N GLN A 94 -24.11 5.90 -10.55
CA GLN A 94 -24.97 6.65 -9.65
C GLN A 94 -26.28 7.03 -10.33
N ILE A 95 -27.42 6.69 -9.72
CA ILE A 95 -28.74 7.12 -10.21
C ILE A 95 -28.87 8.61 -9.96
N THR A 96 -28.97 9.39 -11.03
CA THR A 96 -29.13 10.85 -10.96
C THR A 96 -30.60 11.28 -11.11
N HIS A 97 -31.42 10.43 -11.70
CA HIS A 97 -32.84 10.68 -11.89
C HIS A 97 -33.61 9.35 -11.96
N LEU A 98 -34.73 9.28 -11.30
CA LEU A 98 -35.63 8.13 -11.34
C LEU A 98 -37.07 8.62 -11.23
N THR A 99 -37.89 8.27 -12.20
CA THR A 99 -39.33 8.63 -12.23
C THR A 99 -40.14 7.43 -12.69
N PHE A 100 -41.12 7.06 -11.88
CA PHE A 100 -42.08 6.00 -12.19
C PHE A 100 -43.38 6.22 -11.43
N HIS A 101 -44.52 6.08 -12.10
CA HIS A 101 -45.87 6.01 -11.52
C HIS A 101 -46.70 4.98 -12.28
N GLU A 102 -47.69 4.38 -11.60
CA GLU A 102 -48.63 3.46 -12.23
C GLU A 102 -49.24 4.09 -13.50
N GLY A 103 -49.12 3.40 -14.64
CA GLY A 103 -49.63 3.90 -15.93
C GLY A 103 -48.64 4.80 -16.71
N THR A 104 -47.47 5.08 -16.19
CA THR A 104 -46.44 5.88 -16.88
C THR A 104 -45.18 5.07 -17.21
N ASP A 105 -44.40 5.58 -18.14
CA ASP A 105 -43.12 4.99 -18.48
C ASP A 105 -42.14 5.04 -17.30
N LEU A 106 -41.32 4.01 -17.13
CA LEU A 106 -40.17 4.03 -16.20
C LEU A 106 -39.03 4.80 -16.85
N ILE A 107 -38.61 5.90 -16.27
CA ILE A 107 -37.52 6.76 -16.75
C ILE A 107 -36.46 6.87 -15.69
N PHE A 108 -35.23 6.55 -16.04
CA PHE A 108 -34.10 6.77 -15.14
C PHE A 108 -32.85 7.26 -15.88
N LYS A 109 -31.96 7.91 -15.13
CA LYS A 109 -30.65 8.32 -15.60
C LYS A 109 -29.60 7.83 -14.63
N ILE A 110 -28.53 7.23 -15.15
CA ILE A 110 -27.40 6.74 -14.39
C ILE A 110 -26.15 7.38 -14.95
N GLU A 111 -25.34 7.91 -14.05
CA GLU A 111 -24.02 8.41 -14.35
C GLU A 111 -22.97 7.38 -13.93
N PHE A 112 -22.06 7.04 -14.80
CA PHE A 112 -21.03 6.05 -14.56
C PHE A 112 -19.74 6.39 -15.30
N GLU A 113 -18.65 5.84 -14.84
CA GLU A 113 -17.32 6.01 -15.42
C GLU A 113 -16.95 4.81 -16.29
N CYS A 114 -16.30 5.09 -17.42
CA CYS A 114 -15.69 4.10 -18.31
C CYS A 114 -14.19 4.33 -18.38
N LYS A 115 -13.45 3.31 -18.81
CA LYS A 115 -12.02 3.51 -19.13
C LYS A 115 -11.86 4.59 -20.17
N PRO A 116 -10.98 5.59 -19.96
CA PRO A 116 -10.70 6.60 -20.94
C PRO A 116 -10.02 5.99 -22.18
N GLU A 117 -10.30 6.54 -23.35
CA GLU A 117 -9.57 6.18 -24.57
C GLU A 117 -8.24 6.93 -24.60
N ILE A 118 -7.16 6.22 -24.30
CA ILE A 118 -5.81 6.76 -24.30
C ILE A 118 -5.26 6.72 -25.73
N LYS A 119 -5.03 7.89 -26.32
CA LYS A 119 -4.38 8.03 -27.64
C LYS A 119 -2.89 8.18 -27.43
N LEU A 120 -2.15 7.09 -27.55
CA LEU A 120 -0.71 7.10 -27.46
C LEU A 120 -0.09 7.92 -28.62
N PRO A 121 0.99 8.67 -28.37
CA PRO A 121 1.76 9.28 -29.42
C PRO A 121 2.37 8.22 -30.35
N ASN A 122 2.85 8.63 -31.51
CA ASN A 122 3.36 7.68 -32.50
C ASN A 122 4.67 7.02 -32.02
N TYR A 123 4.52 5.87 -31.35
CA TYR A 123 5.61 5.06 -30.81
C TYR A 123 6.47 4.34 -31.88
N LYS A 124 6.03 4.34 -33.14
CA LYS A 124 6.79 3.78 -34.27
C LYS A 124 7.88 4.74 -34.77
N LYS A 125 7.79 6.04 -34.45
CA LYS A 125 8.84 7.00 -34.76
C LYS A 125 9.94 6.95 -33.70
N LYS A 126 11.19 7.13 -34.15
CA LYS A 126 12.34 7.23 -33.22
C LYS A 126 12.17 8.43 -32.30
N PHE A 127 12.38 8.21 -31.01
CA PHE A 127 12.45 9.24 -29.99
C PHE A 127 13.69 9.00 -29.10
N LYS A 128 14.09 10.01 -28.34
CA LYS A 128 15.27 9.94 -27.47
C LYS A 128 14.80 9.96 -26.02
N VAL A 129 15.35 9.09 -25.22
CA VAL A 129 15.23 9.09 -23.75
C VAL A 129 16.62 9.15 -23.16
N THR A 130 16.75 9.71 -21.98
CA THR A 130 18.01 9.75 -21.22
C THR A 130 17.85 8.77 -20.05
N ALA A 131 18.79 7.83 -19.94
CA ALA A 131 18.85 6.91 -18.83
C ALA A 131 20.27 6.88 -18.29
N ILE A 132 20.43 6.73 -16.97
CA ILE A 132 21.72 6.63 -16.32
C ILE A 132 22.28 5.23 -16.54
N LYS A 133 23.53 5.14 -16.99
CA LYS A 133 24.25 3.87 -17.10
C LYS A 133 25.33 3.81 -16.05
N TYR A 134 25.20 2.88 -15.13
CA TYR A 134 26.20 2.60 -14.11
C TYR A 134 27.27 1.67 -14.67
N VAL A 135 28.52 1.94 -14.33
CA VAL A 135 29.67 1.11 -14.73
C VAL A 135 30.38 0.64 -13.47
N PRO A 136 30.56 -0.68 -13.27
CA PRO A 136 31.25 -1.20 -12.11
C PRO A 136 32.67 -0.65 -11.98
N SER A 137 33.04 -0.28 -10.78
CA SER A 137 34.39 0.16 -10.43
C SER A 137 35.07 -0.89 -9.56
N LYS A 138 36.42 -0.81 -9.48
CA LYS A 138 37.18 -1.67 -8.56
C LYS A 138 36.73 -1.46 -7.11
N LYS A 139 36.35 -0.24 -6.76
CA LYS A 139 35.85 0.10 -5.43
C LYS A 139 34.59 -0.66 -5.07
N ASP A 140 33.64 -0.81 -5.99
CA ASP A 140 32.38 -1.54 -5.73
C ASP A 140 32.65 -3.01 -5.38
N VAL A 141 33.66 -3.61 -6.01
CA VAL A 141 34.08 -4.97 -5.67
C VAL A 141 34.80 -5.04 -4.31
N GLU A 142 35.59 -4.03 -3.97
CA GLU A 142 36.29 -3.95 -2.67
C GLU A 142 35.26 -3.71 -1.55
N ASP A 143 34.32 -2.82 -1.74
CA ASP A 143 33.25 -2.53 -0.78
C ASP A 143 32.36 -3.79 -0.57
N SER A 144 32.01 -4.50 -1.64
CA SER A 144 31.27 -5.78 -1.56
C SER A 144 32.04 -6.88 -0.82
N LEU A 145 33.35 -6.95 -1.00
CA LEU A 145 34.21 -7.88 -0.26
C LEU A 145 34.29 -7.51 1.22
N ALA A 146 34.41 -6.23 1.55
CA ALA A 146 34.42 -5.76 2.93
C ALA A 146 33.07 -6.05 3.63
N ASP A 147 31.95 -5.86 2.95
CA ASP A 147 30.62 -6.22 3.46
C ASP A 147 30.49 -7.74 3.69
N LEU A 148 31.01 -8.56 2.78
CA LEU A 148 31.02 -10.00 2.97
C LEU A 148 31.90 -10.38 4.17
N GLN A 149 33.09 -9.79 4.32
CA GLN A 149 33.94 -10.03 5.48
C GLN A 149 33.22 -9.70 6.79
N ASN A 150 32.51 -8.57 6.83
CA ASN A 150 31.74 -8.16 8.00
C ASN A 150 30.59 -9.14 8.32
N ARG A 151 29.89 -9.65 7.30
CA ARG A 151 28.81 -10.65 7.47
C ARG A 151 29.31 -12.00 7.99
N PHE A 152 30.51 -12.39 7.58
CA PHE A 152 31.18 -13.66 7.99
C PHE A 152 32.11 -13.48 9.17
N ALA A 153 32.15 -12.29 9.78
CA ALA A 153 32.91 -12.05 10.99
C ALA A 153 32.34 -12.85 12.17
N THR A 154 33.21 -13.40 12.99
CA THR A 154 32.84 -14.11 14.22
C THR A 154 33.06 -13.21 15.43
N MET A 155 32.26 -13.41 16.46
CA MET A 155 32.41 -12.73 17.74
C MET A 155 33.19 -13.62 18.69
N GLU A 156 34.26 -13.09 19.29
CA GLU A 156 35.08 -13.79 20.28
C GLU A 156 34.96 -13.01 21.61
N GLU A 157 34.63 -13.73 22.68
CA GLU A 157 34.60 -13.14 24.03
C GLU A 157 36.03 -12.91 24.49
N ILE A 158 36.32 -11.70 24.94
CA ILE A 158 37.63 -11.30 25.44
C ILE A 158 37.60 -11.01 26.93
N VAL A 159 38.67 -11.36 27.65
CA VAL A 159 38.84 -11.08 29.08
C VAL A 159 39.59 -9.75 29.32
N ASP A 160 40.22 -9.26 28.30
CA ASP A 160 40.88 -7.96 28.33
C ASP A 160 39.83 -6.85 28.28
N GLY A 161 40.21 -5.65 28.76
CA GLY A 161 39.29 -4.52 28.78
C GLY A 161 38.82 -4.11 27.37
N ALA A 162 37.62 -3.63 27.28
CA ALA A 162 37.02 -3.19 26.03
C ALA A 162 37.77 -2.02 25.41
N ASP A 163 37.90 -2.02 24.08
CA ASP A 163 38.45 -0.91 23.29
C ASP A 163 37.45 -0.49 22.19
N LYS A 164 37.85 0.49 21.40
CA LYS A 164 37.06 0.92 20.23
C LYS A 164 36.76 -0.28 19.32
N ASP A 165 35.58 -0.27 18.73
CA ASP A 165 35.04 -1.30 17.85
C ASP A 165 34.68 -2.63 18.54
N HIS A 166 34.89 -2.76 19.87
CA HIS A 166 34.41 -3.90 20.61
C HIS A 166 32.91 -3.80 20.88
N PHE A 167 32.28 -4.96 21.01
CA PHE A 167 30.86 -5.11 21.32
C PHE A 167 30.69 -5.46 22.79
N LEU A 168 29.71 -4.85 23.43
CA LEU A 168 29.38 -5.09 24.81
C LEU A 168 27.91 -5.52 24.92
N LEU A 169 27.66 -6.56 25.69
CA LEU A 169 26.33 -6.89 26.18
C LEU A 169 26.18 -6.23 27.56
N VAL A 170 25.28 -5.28 27.67
CA VAL A 170 25.15 -4.42 28.86
C VAL A 170 23.72 -4.30 29.34
N ASP A 171 23.58 -4.01 30.64
CA ASP A 171 22.37 -3.41 31.16
C ASP A 171 22.61 -1.90 31.33
N LEU A 172 21.61 -1.11 30.95
CA LEU A 172 21.63 0.36 31.04
C LEU A 172 20.56 0.79 32.04
N GLN A 173 20.94 1.47 33.09
CA GLN A 173 20.05 2.10 34.06
C GLN A 173 20.18 3.60 33.97
N GLU A 174 19.09 4.30 33.60
CA GLU A 174 19.09 5.77 33.56
C GLU A 174 19.24 6.32 34.99
N LEU A 175 20.08 7.35 35.13
CA LEU A 175 20.33 8.04 36.39
C LEU A 175 19.78 9.47 36.32
N ASP A 176 19.15 9.93 37.39
CA ASP A 176 18.85 11.33 37.63
C ASP A 176 19.62 11.79 38.86
N SER A 177 20.50 12.77 38.68
CA SER A 177 21.37 13.28 39.73
C SER A 177 22.10 12.17 40.52
N GLY A 178 22.51 11.10 39.79
CA GLY A 178 23.24 9.98 40.38
C GLY A 178 22.36 8.91 41.02
N SER A 179 21.02 9.03 40.99
CA SER A 179 20.09 8.07 41.54
C SER A 179 19.37 7.31 40.43
N PRO A 180 19.16 5.98 40.52
CA PRO A 180 18.47 5.19 39.50
C PRO A 180 17.02 5.64 39.32
N VAL A 181 16.63 5.89 38.07
CA VAL A 181 15.24 6.21 37.71
C VAL A 181 14.43 4.91 37.60
N ILE A 182 13.39 4.78 38.43
CA ILE A 182 12.55 3.59 38.47
C ILE A 182 11.83 3.37 37.13
N GLY A 183 11.90 2.14 36.60
CA GLY A 183 11.26 1.76 35.33
C GLY A 183 12.05 2.15 34.06
N LYS A 184 13.22 2.74 34.21
CA LYS A 184 14.11 3.16 33.10
C LYS A 184 15.37 2.29 33.03
N LYS A 185 15.20 0.96 33.13
CA LYS A 185 16.28 -0.01 32.96
C LYS A 185 16.08 -0.75 31.63
N ILE A 186 17.14 -0.82 30.82
CA ILE A 186 17.20 -1.58 29.57
C ILE A 186 18.18 -2.73 29.80
N GLU A 187 17.69 -3.94 29.75
CA GLU A 187 18.50 -5.14 30.02
C GLU A 187 19.02 -5.77 28.73
N LYS A 188 20.19 -6.34 28.80
CA LYS A 188 20.83 -7.14 27.73
C LYS A 188 20.91 -6.41 26.39
N GLN A 189 21.22 -5.12 26.43
CA GLN A 189 21.43 -4.33 25.22
C GLN A 189 22.79 -4.60 24.60
N TYR A 190 22.82 -4.81 23.30
CA TYR A 190 24.06 -4.99 22.55
C TYR A 190 24.51 -3.62 22.03
N VAL A 191 25.70 -3.19 22.43
CA VAL A 191 26.26 -1.88 22.04
C VAL A 191 27.65 -2.03 21.45
N ARG A 192 28.01 -1.20 20.48
CA ARG A 192 29.35 -1.14 19.89
C ARG A 192 30.05 0.13 20.34
N LEU A 193 31.23 0.00 20.95
CA LEU A 193 32.03 1.14 21.37
C LEU A 193 32.59 1.92 20.17
N GLY A 194 32.41 3.24 20.23
CA GLY A 194 32.79 4.15 19.14
C GLY A 194 31.69 4.40 18.10
N PHE A 195 30.51 3.79 18.27
CA PHE A 195 29.36 3.98 17.38
C PHE A 195 28.09 4.42 18.14
N GLY A 196 27.20 5.07 17.41
CA GLY A 196 25.93 5.53 17.98
C GLY A 196 26.10 6.40 19.22
N ALA A 197 25.44 6.03 20.29
CA ALA A 197 25.46 6.74 21.56
C ALA A 197 26.79 6.56 22.35
N PHE A 198 27.58 5.51 22.05
CA PHE A 198 28.87 5.22 22.73
C PHE A 198 30.09 5.74 21.98
N LYS A 199 29.99 6.94 21.40
CA LYS A 199 31.08 7.68 20.74
C LYS A 199 31.61 8.82 21.62
N GLY A 200 32.76 9.41 21.24
CA GLY A 200 33.32 10.58 21.90
C GLY A 200 33.72 10.30 23.35
N ASP A 201 33.15 11.03 24.30
CA ASP A 201 33.50 10.94 25.73
C ASP A 201 32.93 9.67 26.35
N ALA A 202 31.78 9.15 25.88
CA ALA A 202 31.27 7.87 26.30
C ALA A 202 32.23 6.73 25.96
N LEU A 203 32.84 6.75 24.75
CA LEU A 203 33.89 5.80 24.42
C LEU A 203 35.09 5.87 25.35
N LYS A 204 35.56 7.09 25.68
CA LYS A 204 36.72 7.27 26.58
C LYS A 204 36.41 6.70 27.98
N THR A 205 35.22 6.95 28.47
CA THR A 205 34.76 6.47 29.78
C THR A 205 34.63 4.92 29.79
N MET A 206 34.17 4.34 28.71
CA MET A 206 33.95 2.89 28.62
C MET A 206 35.19 2.10 28.20
N LYS A 207 36.25 2.76 27.75
CA LYS A 207 37.51 2.09 27.39
C LYS A 207 38.12 1.37 28.60
N GLY A 208 38.56 0.12 28.38
CA GLY A 208 39.16 -0.74 29.39
C GLY A 208 38.18 -1.40 30.36
N ILE A 209 36.86 -1.24 30.15
CA ILE A 209 35.85 -1.90 30.96
C ILE A 209 35.86 -3.41 30.71
N LYS A 210 35.63 -4.21 31.75
CA LYS A 210 35.64 -5.68 31.71
C LYS A 210 34.25 -6.25 32.03
N LYS A 211 34.12 -7.53 31.77
CA LYS A 211 32.94 -8.30 32.19
C LYS A 211 32.75 -8.21 33.71
N GLY A 212 31.54 -7.88 34.14
CA GLY A 212 31.15 -7.69 35.55
C GLY A 212 31.38 -6.28 36.07
N ASP A 213 32.06 -5.41 35.33
CA ASP A 213 32.27 -4.02 35.76
C ASP A 213 31.00 -3.20 35.58
N THR A 214 30.81 -2.25 36.51
CA THR A 214 29.77 -1.24 36.40
C THR A 214 30.42 0.14 36.27
N ARG A 215 29.94 0.97 35.34
CA ARG A 215 30.49 2.32 35.15
C ARG A 215 29.39 3.29 34.76
N SER A 216 29.46 4.52 35.31
CA SER A 216 28.55 5.59 34.90
C SER A 216 29.11 6.27 33.66
N VAL A 217 28.22 6.51 32.68
CA VAL A 217 28.55 7.14 31.41
C VAL A 217 27.43 8.13 31.00
N THR A 218 27.84 9.30 30.52
CA THR A 218 26.91 10.27 29.92
C THR A 218 26.78 9.95 28.43
N ILE A 219 25.57 9.80 27.95
CA ILE A 219 25.25 9.48 26.56
C ILE A 219 24.41 10.64 25.99
N ASP A 220 24.77 11.07 24.78
CA ASP A 220 23.97 12.03 24.02
C ASP A 220 22.87 11.25 23.23
N ILE A 221 21.62 11.51 23.59
CA ILE A 221 20.44 10.98 22.88
C ILE A 221 19.65 12.18 22.34
N GLU A 222 19.67 12.34 21.03
CA GLU A 222 18.94 13.41 20.31
C GLU A 222 19.27 14.84 20.83
N GLY A 223 20.54 15.07 21.19
CA GLY A 223 21.02 16.38 21.70
C GLY A 223 20.77 16.59 23.20
N LYS A 224 20.33 15.56 23.93
CA LYS A 224 20.20 15.58 25.40
C LYS A 224 21.21 14.64 26.01
N ASN A 225 22.00 15.16 26.96
CA ASN A 225 22.91 14.37 27.75
C ASN A 225 22.13 13.64 28.85
N VAL A 226 22.19 12.34 28.87
CA VAL A 226 21.54 11.46 29.86
C VAL A 226 22.61 10.60 30.49
N ASP A 227 22.60 10.52 31.82
CA ASP A 227 23.54 9.70 32.57
C ASP A 227 23.00 8.27 32.73
N TYR A 228 23.82 7.28 32.42
CA TYR A 228 23.52 5.88 32.58
C TYR A 228 24.55 5.18 33.44
N GLU A 229 24.07 4.29 34.31
CA GLU A 229 24.90 3.26 34.89
C GLU A 229 24.88 2.03 33.99
N VAL A 230 26.07 1.58 33.56
CA VAL A 230 26.25 0.51 32.57
C VAL A 230 26.92 -0.68 33.28
N LEU A 231 26.17 -1.78 33.40
CA LEU A 231 26.70 -3.08 33.87
C LEU A 231 27.05 -3.95 32.66
N VAL A 232 28.29 -4.41 32.57
CA VAL A 232 28.76 -5.20 31.43
C VAL A 232 28.67 -6.70 31.74
N HIS A 233 27.87 -7.40 30.94
CA HIS A 233 27.73 -8.86 31.01
C HIS A 233 28.76 -9.58 30.17
N LYS A 234 29.14 -9.01 29.01
CA LYS A 234 30.06 -9.63 28.06
C LYS A 234 30.80 -8.58 27.27
N VAL A 235 32.07 -8.86 26.97
CA VAL A 235 32.89 -8.05 26.08
C VAL A 235 33.30 -8.94 24.92
N GLU A 236 33.01 -8.53 23.68
CA GLU A 236 33.31 -9.29 22.47
C GLU A 236 34.06 -8.45 21.46
N LYS A 237 34.98 -9.10 20.78
CA LYS A 237 35.71 -8.56 19.63
C LYS A 237 35.25 -9.23 18.36
N GLN A 238 34.97 -8.40 17.37
CA GLN A 238 34.69 -8.91 16.02
C GLN A 238 35.97 -9.38 15.34
N ILE A 239 36.05 -10.63 14.99
CA ILE A 239 37.15 -11.23 14.21
C ILE A 239 36.72 -11.23 12.75
N ILE A 240 37.33 -10.33 11.98
CA ILE A 240 37.09 -10.26 10.53
C ILE A 240 37.95 -11.30 9.86
N PRO A 241 37.38 -12.22 9.04
CA PRO A 241 38.17 -13.25 8.35
C PRO A 241 39.10 -12.60 7.33
N LYS A 242 40.27 -13.22 7.12
CA LYS A 242 41.20 -12.79 6.08
C LYS A 242 40.66 -13.11 4.70
N LEU A 243 40.93 -12.21 3.74
CA LEU A 243 40.58 -12.43 2.33
C LEU A 243 41.58 -13.44 1.71
N ASP A 244 41.30 -14.71 1.85
CA ASP A 244 42.07 -15.82 1.29
C ASP A 244 41.14 -16.83 0.58
N ASP A 245 41.76 -17.90 0.06
CA ASP A 245 40.99 -18.95 -0.65
C ASP A 245 40.03 -19.72 0.30
N LYS A 246 40.38 -19.79 1.60
CA LYS A 246 39.49 -20.39 2.59
C LYS A 246 38.23 -19.54 2.79
N PHE A 247 38.38 -18.23 2.82
CA PHE A 247 37.25 -17.31 2.91
C PHE A 247 36.31 -17.48 1.71
N ALA A 248 36.87 -17.59 0.48
CA ALA A 248 36.07 -17.85 -0.71
C ALA A 248 35.21 -19.11 -0.59
N SER A 249 35.80 -20.20 -0.10
CA SER A 249 35.07 -21.46 0.14
C SER A 249 34.07 -21.40 1.30
N THR A 250 34.28 -20.51 2.28
CA THR A 250 33.35 -20.29 3.38
C THR A 250 32.12 -19.51 2.90
N VAL A 251 32.32 -18.51 2.04
CA VAL A 251 31.22 -17.72 1.45
C VAL A 251 30.40 -18.60 0.51
N GLU A 252 31.06 -19.37 -0.32
CA GLU A 252 30.41 -20.25 -1.28
C GLU A 252 31.27 -21.51 -1.51
N PRO A 253 30.78 -22.69 -1.11
CA PRO A 253 31.56 -23.95 -1.15
C PRO A 253 32.09 -24.35 -2.53
N GLU A 254 31.46 -23.87 -3.61
CA GLU A 254 31.88 -24.15 -4.99
C GLU A 254 33.10 -23.32 -5.43
N LEU A 255 33.38 -22.22 -4.74
CA LEU A 255 34.48 -21.32 -5.06
C LEU A 255 35.76 -21.75 -4.33
N LYS A 256 36.79 -22.11 -5.08
CA LYS A 256 38.06 -22.63 -4.54
C LYS A 256 39.10 -21.53 -4.30
N THR A 257 38.94 -20.36 -4.92
CA THR A 257 39.94 -19.29 -4.84
C THR A 257 39.28 -17.92 -4.66
N LEU A 258 40.01 -17.01 -4.00
CA LEU A 258 39.62 -15.62 -3.86
C LEU A 258 39.42 -14.92 -5.22
N ALA A 259 40.20 -15.30 -6.23
CA ALA A 259 40.06 -14.78 -7.59
C ALA A 259 38.67 -15.14 -8.21
N GLN A 260 38.21 -16.37 -7.97
CA GLN A 260 36.89 -16.80 -8.41
C GLN A 260 35.77 -16.03 -7.69
N LEU A 261 35.90 -15.80 -6.37
CA LEU A 261 34.95 -14.99 -5.60
C LEU A 261 34.88 -13.54 -6.13
N LYS A 262 36.03 -12.89 -6.33
CA LYS A 262 36.11 -11.55 -6.92
C LYS A 262 35.46 -11.48 -8.29
N LYS A 263 35.71 -12.46 -9.15
CA LYS A 263 35.10 -12.53 -10.48
C LYS A 263 33.59 -12.67 -10.39
N LYS A 264 33.09 -13.50 -9.47
CA LYS A 264 31.65 -13.69 -9.26
C LYS A 264 30.98 -12.44 -8.74
N ILE A 265 31.60 -11.76 -7.76
CA ILE A 265 31.10 -10.46 -7.24
C ILE A 265 31.02 -9.44 -8.37
N ASN A 266 32.07 -9.31 -9.19
CA ASN A 266 32.08 -8.39 -10.31
C ASN A 266 30.96 -8.70 -11.30
N LEU A 267 30.71 -9.95 -11.65
CA LEU A 267 29.61 -10.37 -12.54
C LEU A 267 28.23 -10.04 -11.91
N ASN A 268 28.07 -10.26 -10.61
CA ASN A 268 26.82 -9.93 -9.92
C ASN A 268 26.57 -8.41 -9.91
N ILE A 269 27.61 -7.60 -9.70
CA ILE A 269 27.51 -6.14 -9.76
C ILE A 269 27.17 -5.69 -11.18
N GLU A 270 27.86 -6.24 -12.20
CA GLU A 270 27.56 -5.95 -13.61
C GLU A 270 26.10 -6.28 -13.94
N GLN A 271 25.61 -7.43 -13.52
CA GLN A 271 24.22 -7.85 -13.77
C GLN A 271 23.22 -6.97 -13.01
N SER A 272 23.53 -6.59 -11.79
CA SER A 272 22.69 -5.65 -11.00
C SER A 272 22.60 -4.29 -11.68
N PHE A 273 23.71 -3.75 -12.14
CA PHE A 273 23.76 -2.45 -12.84
C PHE A 273 23.06 -2.50 -14.20
N GLU A 274 23.17 -3.61 -14.94
CA GLU A 274 22.44 -3.80 -16.21
C GLU A 274 20.93 -3.87 -15.97
N ASN A 275 20.51 -4.58 -14.92
CA ASN A 275 19.10 -4.63 -14.53
C ASN A 275 18.58 -3.24 -14.14
N GLU A 276 19.35 -2.46 -13.37
CA GLU A 276 19.00 -1.10 -12.97
C GLU A 276 18.94 -0.18 -14.18
N HIS A 277 19.93 -0.25 -15.08
CA HIS A 277 19.93 0.50 -16.33
C HIS A 277 18.69 0.19 -17.19
N THR A 278 18.31 -1.09 -17.26
CA THR A 278 17.09 -1.51 -17.99
C THR A 278 15.83 -0.91 -17.37
N LYS A 279 15.74 -0.89 -16.03
CA LYS A 279 14.64 -0.23 -15.32
C LYS A 279 14.61 1.27 -15.61
N GLU A 280 15.75 1.94 -15.55
CA GLU A 280 15.88 3.37 -15.88
C GLU A 280 15.42 3.68 -17.29
N ILE A 281 15.81 2.85 -18.27
CA ILE A 281 15.34 3.00 -19.67
C ILE A 281 13.82 2.85 -19.73
N ASN A 282 13.27 1.80 -19.09
CA ASN A 282 11.84 1.55 -19.09
C ASN A 282 11.07 2.70 -18.44
N ASN A 283 11.55 3.20 -17.31
CA ASN A 283 10.95 4.35 -16.62
C ASN A 283 11.03 5.62 -17.49
N ALA A 284 12.17 5.88 -18.14
CA ALA A 284 12.32 7.01 -19.02
C ALA A 284 11.39 6.95 -20.24
N ILE A 285 11.14 5.72 -20.77
CA ILE A 285 10.17 5.49 -21.84
C ILE A 285 8.75 5.76 -21.34
N ILE A 286 8.39 5.19 -20.19
CA ILE A 286 7.06 5.38 -19.60
C ILE A 286 6.79 6.85 -19.35
N ASN A 287 7.71 7.56 -18.70
CA ASN A 287 7.59 8.99 -18.42
C ASN A 287 7.47 9.81 -19.72
N TYR A 288 8.25 9.49 -20.76
CA TYR A 288 8.10 10.13 -22.07
C TYR A 288 6.69 10.01 -22.63
N PHE A 289 6.05 8.83 -22.50
CA PHE A 289 4.69 8.62 -22.98
C PHE A 289 3.66 9.29 -22.08
N ILE A 290 3.84 9.28 -20.76
CA ILE A 290 2.99 10.00 -19.80
C ILE A 290 2.98 11.51 -20.16
N ASP A 291 4.15 12.12 -20.28
CA ASP A 291 4.29 13.55 -20.60
C ASP A 291 3.64 13.94 -21.94
N LYS A 292 3.65 13.03 -22.90
CA LYS A 292 3.09 13.27 -24.25
C LYS A 292 1.62 12.88 -24.38
N THR A 293 1.08 12.16 -23.40
CA THR A 293 -0.29 11.68 -23.42
C THR A 293 -1.13 12.46 -22.41
N LYS A 294 -2.00 13.33 -22.92
CA LYS A 294 -2.93 14.06 -22.06
C LYS A 294 -4.18 13.21 -21.86
N PHE A 295 -4.41 12.75 -20.68
CA PHE A 295 -5.67 12.10 -20.27
C PHE A 295 -5.94 12.41 -18.80
N ASP A 296 -7.22 12.39 -18.45
CA ASP A 296 -7.66 12.50 -17.06
C ASP A 296 -8.00 11.09 -16.57
N ALA A 297 -7.47 10.70 -15.44
CA ALA A 297 -7.80 9.42 -14.82
C ALA A 297 -9.17 9.51 -14.12
N PRO A 298 -10.04 8.49 -14.27
CA PRO A 298 -11.30 8.43 -13.53
C PRO A 298 -11.07 8.36 -12.02
N ASP A 299 -11.87 9.13 -11.25
CA ASP A 299 -11.74 9.17 -9.80
C ASP A 299 -11.91 7.79 -9.15
N SER A 300 -12.81 6.95 -9.69
CA SER A 300 -12.98 5.58 -9.20
C SER A 300 -11.75 4.70 -9.41
N MET A 301 -10.98 4.90 -10.49
CA MET A 301 -9.72 4.17 -10.71
C MET A 301 -8.65 4.60 -9.70
N ILE A 302 -8.54 5.90 -9.45
CA ILE A 302 -7.61 6.46 -8.47
C ILE A 302 -7.94 5.89 -7.08
N GLN A 303 -9.21 5.93 -6.66
CA GLN A 303 -9.61 5.41 -5.35
C GLN A 303 -9.36 3.90 -5.23
N ASN A 304 -9.72 3.11 -6.23
CA ASN A 304 -9.47 1.67 -6.23
C ASN A 304 -7.97 1.34 -6.14
N TYR A 305 -7.12 2.12 -6.79
CA TYR A 305 -5.67 1.96 -6.72
C TYR A 305 -5.13 2.27 -5.33
N LEU A 306 -5.59 3.37 -4.73
CA LEU A 306 -5.23 3.76 -3.36
C LEU A 306 -5.70 2.71 -2.33
N ASP A 307 -6.92 2.23 -2.46
CA ASP A 307 -7.46 1.17 -1.60
C ASP A 307 -6.61 -0.09 -1.67
N HIS A 308 -6.21 -0.50 -2.88
CA HIS A 308 -5.35 -1.67 -3.07
C HIS A 308 -3.96 -1.49 -2.43
N ILE A 309 -3.35 -0.31 -2.56
CA ILE A 309 -2.06 0.00 -1.90
C ILE A 309 -2.21 -0.09 -0.38
N ILE A 310 -3.27 0.50 0.17
CA ILE A 310 -3.51 0.52 1.62
C ILE A 310 -3.75 -0.89 2.14
N GLU A 311 -4.57 -1.70 1.46
CA GLU A 311 -4.81 -3.10 1.83
C GLU A 311 -3.51 -3.93 1.85
N ASN A 312 -2.66 -3.77 0.83
CA ASN A 312 -1.36 -4.45 0.78
C ASN A 312 -0.43 -4.02 1.92
N ASN A 313 -0.40 -2.74 2.26
CA ASN A 313 0.40 -2.24 3.38
C ASN A 313 -0.15 -2.71 4.74
N LYS A 314 -1.48 -2.73 4.93
CA LYS A 314 -2.11 -3.30 6.12
C LYS A 314 -1.79 -4.79 6.30
N ALA A 315 -1.70 -5.54 5.20
CA ALA A 315 -1.31 -6.96 5.26
C ALA A 315 0.15 -7.15 5.69
N GLN A 316 1.04 -6.22 5.33
CA GLN A 316 2.46 -6.26 5.70
C GLN A 316 2.74 -5.65 7.09
N GLN A 317 1.93 -4.69 7.52
CA GLN A 317 2.05 -4.00 8.81
C GLN A 317 0.71 -4.00 9.54
N PRO A 318 0.37 -5.10 10.25
CA PRO A 318 -0.84 -5.15 11.08
C PRO A 318 -0.73 -4.14 12.21
N GLY A 319 -1.59 -3.12 12.21
CA GLY A 319 -1.63 -2.07 13.24
C GLY A 319 -1.49 -0.65 12.70
N MET A 320 -1.61 -0.44 11.40
CA MET A 320 -1.69 0.88 10.79
C MET A 320 -2.88 1.68 11.36
N THR A 321 -2.61 2.91 11.80
CA THR A 321 -3.64 3.81 12.33
C THR A 321 -4.41 4.51 11.21
N GLU A 322 -5.60 5.04 11.52
CA GLU A 322 -6.40 5.81 10.56
C GLU A 322 -5.68 7.08 10.06
N GLU A 323 -4.85 7.70 10.90
CA GLU A 323 -4.03 8.84 10.51
C GLU A 323 -2.97 8.47 9.47
N GLN A 324 -2.27 7.35 9.68
CA GLN A 324 -1.28 6.83 8.73
C GLN A 324 -1.93 6.43 7.40
N GLU A 325 -3.15 5.86 7.45
CA GLU A 325 -3.92 5.55 6.25
C GLU A 325 -4.27 6.82 5.46
N LYS A 326 -4.68 7.89 6.16
CA LYS A 326 -5.00 9.18 5.54
C LYS A 326 -3.76 9.84 4.92
N GLU A 327 -2.64 9.87 5.63
CA GLU A 327 -1.37 10.38 5.09
C GLU A 327 -0.93 9.62 3.84
N MET A 328 -1.11 8.29 3.83
CA MET A 328 -0.78 7.45 2.67
C MET A 328 -1.73 7.72 1.50
N ARG A 329 -3.03 8.00 1.74
CA ARG A 329 -3.96 8.41 0.69
C ARG A 329 -3.56 9.75 0.09
N ASP A 330 -3.25 10.73 0.93
CA ASP A 330 -2.91 12.08 0.49
C ASP A 330 -1.58 12.08 -0.30
N SER A 331 -0.57 11.36 0.16
CA SER A 331 0.71 11.21 -0.55
C SER A 331 0.61 10.32 -1.80
N GLY A 332 -0.26 9.32 -1.78
CA GLY A 332 -0.48 8.39 -2.90
C GLY A 332 -1.30 9.01 -4.04
N LEU A 333 -2.06 10.07 -3.77
CA LEU A 333 -2.84 10.77 -4.80
C LEU A 333 -1.96 11.32 -5.92
N GLU A 334 -0.81 11.91 -5.60
CA GLU A 334 0.13 12.40 -6.61
C GLU A 334 0.67 11.26 -7.48
N GLY A 335 1.01 10.12 -6.87
CA GLY A 335 1.50 8.94 -7.60
C GLY A 335 0.42 8.15 -8.35
N ALA A 336 -0.86 8.29 -7.99
CA ALA A 336 -1.97 7.60 -8.65
C ALA A 336 -2.47 8.31 -9.91
N ILE A 337 -2.12 9.60 -10.08
CA ILE A 337 -2.49 10.41 -11.26
C ILE A 337 -1.46 10.24 -12.38
N PHE A 338 -0.26 9.79 -12.08
CA PHE A 338 0.84 9.51 -12.99
C PHE A 338 1.09 8.00 -13.14
#